data_8b8fc77935a93ad34eaaca82996d0f8d
#
_entry.id   8b8fc77935a93ad34eaaca82996d0f8d
#
_cell.length_a   1.000
_cell.length_b   1.000
_cell.length_c   1.000
_cell.angle_alpha   90.00
_cell.angle_beta   90.00
_cell.angle_gamma   90.00
#
_symmetry.space_group_name_H-M   'P 1'
#
loop_
_entity.id
_entity.type
_entity.pdbx_description
1 polymer ?
#
loop_
_entity_poly.entity_id
_entity_poly.type
_entity_poly.pdbx_seq_one_letter_code
_entity_poly.pdbx_strand_id
1 'polypeptide(L)'
;LEIFKQHNLNIIWQTGKSFSEKAHELIAAINSRGITTHSFIKEIELAYGLADIIVSRAGAIAISELCVVGKPVILIPSPNVAENHQYKNAQSLVNKNAAILVKDSKASNKLVDEIIKLQNNPILMKELSENIKRMEFKNAANVISDYALNLIKK
;
A
#
# COMPACT_ATOMS: atom_id res chain seq x y z
N LEU A 1 14.48 -12.79 0.66
CA LEU A 1 14.97 -11.64 1.46
C LEU A 1 16.37 -11.20 1.04
N GLU A 2 17.28 -12.09 0.62
CA GLU A 2 18.61 -11.70 0.10
C GLU A 2 18.55 -10.79 -1.13
N ILE A 3 17.55 -10.96 -1.97
CA ILE A 3 17.34 -10.15 -3.18
C ILE A 3 17.13 -8.66 -2.83
N PHE A 4 16.53 -8.34 -1.69
CA PHE A 4 16.38 -6.96 -1.24
C PHE A 4 17.73 -6.31 -0.90
N LYS A 5 18.64 -7.07 -0.31
CA LYS A 5 19.99 -6.63 -0.02
C LYS A 5 20.79 -6.38 -1.31
N GLN A 6 20.66 -7.27 -2.30
CA GLN A 6 21.31 -7.13 -3.61
C GLN A 6 20.85 -5.88 -4.35
N HIS A 7 19.58 -5.47 -4.19
CA HIS A 7 19.00 -4.28 -4.82
C HIS A 7 18.98 -3.03 -3.92
N ASN A 8 19.68 -3.08 -2.76
CA ASN A 8 19.74 -1.97 -1.80
C ASN A 8 18.36 -1.45 -1.37
N LEU A 9 17.41 -2.37 -1.15
CA LEU A 9 16.05 -2.06 -0.71
C LEU A 9 15.95 -2.07 0.80
N ASN A 10 15.41 -1.01 1.37
CA ASN A 10 14.99 -0.96 2.76
C ASN A 10 13.49 -1.22 2.87
N ILE A 11 13.08 -1.95 3.91
CA ILE A 11 11.70 -2.37 4.09
C ILE A 11 11.22 -2.01 5.50
N ILE A 12 10.10 -1.32 5.57
CA ILE A 12 9.29 -1.16 6.77
C ILE A 12 8.08 -2.07 6.60
N TRP A 13 7.97 -3.12 7.42
CA TRP A 13 6.94 -4.14 7.24
C TRP A 13 5.99 -4.21 8.42
N GLN A 14 4.74 -3.81 8.19
CA GLN A 14 3.66 -4.07 9.14
C GLN A 14 3.12 -5.49 8.92
N THR A 15 3.42 -6.37 9.86
CA THR A 15 3.14 -7.81 9.75
C THR A 15 1.75 -8.23 10.24
N GLY A 16 1.10 -7.38 11.06
CA GLY A 16 -0.03 -7.78 11.88
C GLY A 16 0.40 -8.62 13.09
N LYS A 17 -0.45 -8.74 14.09
CA LYS A 17 -0.15 -9.44 15.34
C LYS A 17 0.15 -10.93 15.12
N SER A 18 -0.64 -11.60 14.29
CA SER A 18 -0.56 -13.05 14.08
C SER A 18 0.74 -13.52 13.39
N PHE A 19 1.39 -12.66 12.63
CA PHE A 19 2.61 -13.00 11.87
C PHE A 19 3.88 -12.35 12.43
N SER A 20 3.75 -11.50 13.45
CA SER A 20 4.86 -10.68 13.97
C SER A 20 6.04 -11.52 14.47
N GLU A 21 5.77 -12.54 15.27
CA GLU A 21 6.80 -13.39 15.86
C GLU A 21 7.60 -14.13 14.76
N LYS A 22 6.89 -14.78 13.85
CA LYS A 22 7.51 -15.46 12.71
C LYS A 22 8.30 -14.51 11.80
N ALA A 23 7.82 -13.29 11.60
CA ALA A 23 8.56 -12.30 10.81
C ALA A 23 9.87 -11.88 11.48
N HIS A 24 9.87 -11.70 12.81
CA HIS A 24 11.08 -11.41 13.57
C HIS A 24 12.11 -12.55 13.46
N GLU A 25 11.68 -13.80 13.60
CA GLU A 25 12.56 -14.98 13.44
C GLU A 25 13.19 -15.02 12.04
N LEU A 26 12.39 -14.82 11.00
CA LEU A 26 12.85 -14.81 9.61
C LEU A 26 13.90 -13.73 9.35
N ILE A 27 13.71 -12.53 9.91
CA ILE A 27 14.64 -11.42 9.72
C ILE A 27 15.92 -11.60 10.54
N ALA A 28 15.81 -12.10 11.76
CA ALA A 28 16.97 -12.44 12.57
C ALA A 28 17.88 -13.46 11.87
N ALA A 29 17.28 -14.48 11.24
CA ALA A 29 18.02 -15.53 10.52
C ALA A 29 18.86 -15.01 9.34
N ILE A 30 18.43 -13.91 8.69
CA ILE A 30 19.14 -13.33 7.53
C ILE A 30 20.06 -12.16 7.89
N ASN A 31 20.07 -11.74 9.15
CA ASN A 31 20.88 -10.63 9.67
C ASN A 31 20.82 -9.37 8.75
N SER A 32 19.63 -9.00 8.31
CA SER A 32 19.45 -7.86 7.41
C SER A 32 19.22 -6.57 8.19
N ARG A 33 20.11 -5.59 8.02
CA ARG A 33 19.97 -4.26 8.63
C ARG A 33 18.94 -3.36 7.93
N GLY A 34 18.53 -3.69 6.70
CA GLY A 34 17.62 -2.89 5.88
C GLY A 34 16.15 -3.28 6.05
N ILE A 35 15.80 -4.23 6.93
CA ILE A 35 14.41 -4.67 7.10
C ILE A 35 13.99 -4.48 8.55
N THR A 36 12.95 -3.70 8.77
CA THR A 36 12.31 -3.53 10.08
C THR A 36 10.89 -4.10 10.06
N THR A 37 10.48 -4.76 11.14
CA THR A 37 9.14 -5.32 11.27
C THR A 37 8.41 -4.73 12.46
N HIS A 38 7.13 -4.48 12.27
CA HIS A 38 6.23 -3.98 13.29
C HIS A 38 4.93 -4.79 13.26
N SER A 39 4.43 -5.22 14.41
CA SER A 39 3.11 -5.84 14.48
C SER A 39 2.00 -4.83 14.11
N PHE A 40 2.21 -3.57 14.46
CA PHE A 40 1.38 -2.42 14.10
C PHE A 40 2.23 -1.15 14.10
N ILE A 41 2.05 -0.30 13.10
CA ILE A 41 2.73 1.00 13.00
C ILE A 41 1.75 2.05 13.51
N LYS A 42 2.07 2.68 14.66
CA LYS A 42 1.21 3.71 15.25
C LYS A 42 1.23 5.01 14.46
N GLU A 43 2.41 5.42 14.04
CA GLU A 43 2.67 6.66 13.29
C GLU A 43 2.85 6.31 11.82
N ILE A 44 1.77 5.81 11.20
CA ILE A 44 1.80 5.31 9.82
C ILE A 44 2.19 6.40 8.82
N GLU A 45 1.88 7.66 9.12
CA GLU A 45 2.25 8.83 8.32
C GLU A 45 3.76 8.98 8.17
N LEU A 46 4.55 8.62 9.19
CA LEU A 46 6.01 8.64 9.10
C LEU A 46 6.51 7.54 8.15
N ALA A 47 5.93 6.35 8.24
CA ALA A 47 6.27 5.26 7.33
C ALA A 47 5.91 5.61 5.87
N TYR A 48 4.75 6.21 5.64
CA TYR A 48 4.36 6.71 4.32
C TYR A 48 5.29 7.82 3.82
N GLY A 49 5.72 8.72 4.71
CA GLY A 49 6.67 9.79 4.36
C GLY A 49 8.01 9.26 3.88
N LEU A 50 8.52 8.21 4.51
CA LEU A 50 9.79 7.57 4.17
C LEU A 50 9.73 6.66 2.95
N ALA A 51 8.55 6.13 2.61
CA ALA A 51 8.40 5.16 1.53
C ALA A 51 8.57 5.80 0.15
N ASP A 52 9.29 5.13 -0.74
CA ASP A 52 9.32 5.44 -2.18
C ASP A 52 8.25 4.65 -2.94
N ILE A 53 7.97 3.42 -2.50
CA ILE A 53 6.95 2.52 -3.03
C ILE A 53 6.18 1.92 -1.87
N ILE A 54 4.85 1.86 -1.99
CA ILE A 54 4.00 1.27 -0.97
C ILE A 54 3.37 -0.02 -1.52
N VAL A 55 3.44 -1.08 -0.72
CA VAL A 55 2.73 -2.33 -0.98
C VAL A 55 1.60 -2.45 0.02
N SER A 56 0.36 -2.61 -0.44
CA SER A 56 -0.81 -2.63 0.44
C SER A 56 -1.91 -3.60 -0.04
N ARG A 57 -2.77 -3.97 0.89
CA ARG A 57 -4.08 -4.54 0.58
C ARG A 57 -4.99 -3.44 0.00
N ALA A 58 -6.05 -3.84 -0.73
CA ALA A 58 -6.93 -2.90 -1.42
C ALA A 58 -8.26 -2.67 -0.67
N GLY A 59 -8.19 -2.50 0.65
CA GLY A 59 -9.33 -2.07 1.46
C GLY A 59 -9.71 -0.61 1.16
N ALA A 60 -10.99 -0.27 1.27
CA ALA A 60 -11.47 1.07 0.91
C ALA A 60 -10.77 2.19 1.70
N ILE A 61 -10.60 2.02 3.02
CA ILE A 61 -9.92 2.98 3.88
C ILE A 61 -8.45 3.12 3.47
N ALA A 62 -7.75 1.99 3.27
CA ALA A 62 -6.35 2.01 2.85
C ALA A 62 -6.18 2.73 1.50
N ILE A 63 -7.06 2.48 0.54
CA ILE A 63 -7.02 3.19 -0.76
C ILE A 63 -7.23 4.70 -0.58
N SER A 64 -8.17 5.12 0.27
CA SER A 64 -8.39 6.54 0.53
C SER A 64 -7.13 7.21 1.13
N GLU A 65 -6.47 6.55 2.07
CA GLU A 65 -5.19 7.00 2.63
C GLU A 65 -4.10 7.08 1.56
N LEU A 66 -3.96 6.03 0.72
CA LEU A 66 -2.97 5.98 -0.34
C LEU A 66 -3.15 7.08 -1.39
N CYS A 67 -4.40 7.46 -1.69
CA CYS A 67 -4.70 8.60 -2.56
C CYS A 67 -4.21 9.92 -1.94
N VAL A 68 -4.35 10.10 -0.62
CA VAL A 68 -3.84 11.28 0.10
C VAL A 68 -2.31 11.28 0.12
N VAL A 69 -1.69 10.13 0.35
CA VAL A 69 -0.23 9.97 0.37
C VAL A 69 0.40 10.27 -0.99
N GLY A 70 -0.20 9.79 -2.08
CA GLY A 70 0.25 10.08 -3.44
C GLY A 70 1.59 9.47 -3.81
N LYS A 71 1.95 8.33 -3.25
CA LYS A 71 3.16 7.55 -3.60
C LYS A 71 2.81 6.44 -4.59
N PRO A 72 3.77 5.91 -5.36
CA PRO A 72 3.57 4.71 -6.18
C PRO A 72 3.10 3.52 -5.33
N VAL A 73 2.07 2.81 -5.78
CA VAL A 73 1.44 1.73 -5.02
C VAL A 73 1.37 0.43 -5.82
N ILE A 74 1.74 -0.66 -5.16
CA ILE A 74 1.47 -2.02 -5.61
C ILE A 74 0.35 -2.59 -4.71
N LEU A 75 -0.78 -2.93 -5.29
CA LEU A 75 -1.93 -3.46 -4.57
C LEU A 75 -1.98 -4.99 -4.66
N ILE A 76 -2.16 -5.63 -3.51
CA ILE A 76 -2.36 -7.08 -3.38
C ILE A 76 -3.74 -7.29 -2.76
N PRO A 77 -4.82 -7.38 -3.57
CA PRO A 77 -6.16 -7.58 -3.04
C PRO A 77 -6.27 -8.91 -2.29
N SER A 78 -6.88 -8.88 -1.10
CA SER A 78 -7.18 -10.11 -0.36
C SER A 78 -8.27 -10.91 -1.10
N PRO A 79 -8.07 -12.23 -1.30
CA PRO A 79 -9.11 -13.09 -1.88
C PRO A 79 -10.21 -13.44 -0.88
N ASN A 80 -9.94 -13.29 0.43
CA ASN A 80 -10.81 -13.74 1.51
C ASN A 80 -11.76 -12.62 2.00
N VAL A 81 -12.40 -11.92 1.04
CA VAL A 81 -13.34 -10.84 1.33
C VAL A 81 -14.61 -11.02 0.52
N ALA A 82 -15.76 -10.60 1.10
CA ALA A 82 -17.04 -10.71 0.44
C ALA A 82 -17.01 -10.06 -0.96
N GLU A 83 -17.73 -10.66 -1.92
CA GLU A 83 -17.95 -10.11 -3.28
C GLU A 83 -16.69 -9.66 -4.04
N ASN A 84 -15.50 -10.12 -3.63
CA ASN A 84 -14.23 -9.76 -4.26
C ASN A 84 -13.99 -8.23 -4.34
N HIS A 85 -14.54 -7.47 -3.36
CA HIS A 85 -14.52 -6.01 -3.43
C HIS A 85 -13.10 -5.42 -3.39
N GLN A 86 -12.13 -6.04 -2.70
CA GLN A 86 -10.75 -5.55 -2.77
C GLN A 86 -10.17 -5.63 -4.18
N TYR A 87 -10.49 -6.67 -4.94
CA TYR A 87 -10.04 -6.76 -6.33
C TYR A 87 -10.68 -5.68 -7.20
N LYS A 88 -11.99 -5.44 -7.04
CA LYS A 88 -12.70 -4.37 -7.76
C LYS A 88 -12.11 -2.99 -7.41
N ASN A 89 -11.81 -2.75 -6.14
CA ASN A 89 -11.16 -1.53 -5.68
C ASN A 89 -9.79 -1.34 -6.33
N ALA A 90 -8.92 -2.36 -6.28
CA ALA A 90 -7.61 -2.30 -6.91
C ALA A 90 -7.72 -2.07 -8.43
N GLN A 91 -8.63 -2.76 -9.10
CA GLN A 91 -8.84 -2.61 -10.53
C GLN A 91 -9.27 -1.19 -10.92
N SER A 92 -10.04 -0.50 -10.07
CA SER A 92 -10.43 0.89 -10.32
C SER A 92 -9.24 1.85 -10.35
N LEU A 93 -8.19 1.59 -9.55
CA LEU A 93 -6.95 2.37 -9.59
C LEU A 93 -6.09 1.99 -10.79
N VAL A 94 -5.99 0.69 -11.10
CA VAL A 94 -5.23 0.20 -12.26
C VAL A 94 -5.78 0.75 -13.57
N ASN A 95 -7.10 0.80 -13.73
CA ASN A 95 -7.75 1.36 -14.91
C ASN A 95 -7.48 2.86 -15.12
N LYS A 96 -6.99 3.54 -14.09
CA LYS A 96 -6.57 4.95 -14.12
C LYS A 96 -5.06 5.13 -14.11
N ASN A 97 -4.30 4.06 -14.34
CA ASN A 97 -2.84 4.05 -14.22
C ASN A 97 -2.34 4.62 -12.89
N ALA A 98 -3.07 4.35 -11.80
CA ALA A 98 -2.79 4.89 -10.46
C ALA A 98 -2.20 3.85 -9.50
N ALA A 99 -2.14 2.57 -9.90
CA ALA A 99 -1.52 1.49 -9.12
C ALA A 99 -1.15 0.32 -10.00
N ILE A 100 -0.23 -0.53 -9.50
CA ILE A 100 0.05 -1.86 -10.04
C ILE A 100 -0.72 -2.88 -9.22
N LEU A 101 -1.30 -3.92 -9.87
CA LEU A 101 -1.99 -5.00 -9.20
C LEU A 101 -1.21 -6.31 -9.29
N VAL A 102 -0.93 -6.91 -8.15
CA VAL A 102 -0.40 -8.27 -8.05
C VAL A 102 -1.45 -9.15 -7.37
N LYS A 103 -1.88 -10.22 -8.03
CA LYS A 103 -2.82 -11.18 -7.43
C LYS A 103 -2.20 -11.86 -6.22
N ASP A 104 -2.95 -12.02 -5.12
CA ASP A 104 -2.48 -12.64 -3.89
C ASP A 104 -1.82 -14.02 -4.13
N SER A 105 -2.43 -14.87 -4.95
CA SER A 105 -1.89 -16.18 -5.33
C SER A 105 -0.56 -16.15 -6.09
N LYS A 106 -0.15 -14.99 -6.59
CA LYS A 106 1.11 -14.79 -7.32
C LYS A 106 2.09 -13.90 -6.55
N ALA A 107 1.70 -13.38 -5.39
CA ALA A 107 2.50 -12.41 -4.64
C ALA A 107 3.87 -12.98 -4.23
N SER A 108 3.92 -14.23 -3.76
CA SER A 108 5.17 -14.90 -3.37
C SER A 108 6.23 -14.93 -4.47
N ASN A 109 5.82 -15.00 -5.73
CA ASN A 109 6.73 -15.18 -6.87
C ASN A 109 6.91 -13.91 -7.72
N LYS A 110 6.00 -12.92 -7.60
CA LYS A 110 6.01 -11.76 -8.48
C LYS A 110 6.21 -10.43 -7.79
N LEU A 111 5.90 -10.33 -6.49
CA LEU A 111 5.91 -9.04 -5.81
C LEU A 111 7.29 -8.39 -5.84
N VAL A 112 8.32 -9.16 -5.56
CA VAL A 112 9.70 -8.65 -5.51
C VAL A 112 10.15 -8.15 -6.88
N ASP A 113 9.86 -8.91 -7.93
CA ASP A 113 10.19 -8.51 -9.30
C ASP A 113 9.47 -7.22 -9.70
N GLU A 114 8.19 -7.07 -9.31
CA GLU A 114 7.43 -5.85 -9.61
C GLU A 114 7.95 -4.64 -8.83
N ILE A 115 8.39 -4.82 -7.58
CA ILE A 115 9.05 -3.75 -6.80
C ILE A 115 10.34 -3.31 -7.50
N ILE A 116 11.19 -4.25 -7.89
CA ILE A 116 12.47 -3.96 -8.56
C ILE A 116 12.25 -3.29 -9.91
N LYS A 117 11.30 -3.77 -10.71
CA LYS A 117 10.94 -3.14 -11.98
C LYS A 117 10.47 -1.71 -11.79
N LEU A 118 9.61 -1.49 -10.79
CA LEU A 118 9.08 -0.17 -10.50
C LEU A 118 10.17 0.77 -10.01
N GLN A 119 11.03 0.35 -9.08
CA GLN A 119 12.18 1.12 -8.59
C GLN A 119 13.12 1.57 -9.72
N ASN A 120 13.32 0.71 -10.72
CA ASN A 120 14.17 0.99 -11.87
C ASN A 120 13.48 1.81 -12.98
N ASN A 121 12.22 2.23 -12.75
CA ASN A 121 11.45 3.02 -13.71
C ASN A 121 10.90 4.31 -13.08
N PRO A 122 11.74 5.36 -12.92
CA PRO A 122 11.34 6.62 -12.31
C PRO A 122 10.21 7.34 -13.06
N ILE A 123 10.08 7.12 -14.36
CA ILE A 123 8.99 7.70 -15.15
C ILE A 123 7.65 7.08 -14.72
N LEU A 124 7.58 5.76 -14.63
CA LEU A 124 6.38 5.06 -14.17
C LEU A 124 6.07 5.38 -12.70
N MET A 125 7.09 5.47 -11.84
CA MET A 125 6.90 5.89 -10.44
C MET A 125 6.22 7.26 -10.36
N LYS A 126 6.69 8.23 -11.14
CA LYS A 126 6.11 9.56 -11.20
C LYS A 126 4.68 9.52 -11.73
N GLU A 127 4.43 8.81 -12.81
CA GLU A 127 3.08 8.67 -13.39
C GLU A 127 2.08 8.09 -12.39
N LEU A 128 2.41 6.97 -11.75
CA LEU A 128 1.56 6.34 -10.73
C LEU A 128 1.28 7.28 -9.56
N SER A 129 2.31 7.99 -9.07
CA SER A 129 2.20 8.95 -7.99
C SER A 129 1.25 10.12 -8.34
N GLU A 130 1.41 10.72 -9.51
CA GLU A 130 0.54 11.80 -9.96
C GLU A 130 -0.91 11.33 -10.16
N ASN A 131 -1.10 10.15 -10.75
CA ASN A 131 -2.43 9.62 -11.02
C ASN A 131 -3.19 9.25 -9.74
N ILE A 132 -2.54 8.58 -8.78
CA ILE A 132 -3.19 8.25 -7.51
C ILE A 132 -3.51 9.52 -6.72
N LYS A 133 -2.66 10.52 -6.73
CA LYS A 133 -2.88 11.80 -6.05
C LYS A 133 -4.08 12.55 -6.60
N ARG A 134 -4.35 12.48 -7.91
CA ARG A 134 -5.56 13.06 -8.53
C ARG A 134 -6.86 12.41 -8.06
N MET A 135 -6.79 11.24 -7.46
CA MET A 135 -7.95 10.53 -6.90
C MET A 135 -8.23 10.89 -5.44
N GLU A 136 -7.43 11.76 -4.83
CA GLU A 136 -7.62 12.26 -3.48
C GLU A 136 -8.98 12.95 -3.34
N PHE A 137 -9.76 12.54 -2.35
CA PHE A 137 -10.98 13.22 -1.95
C PHE A 137 -10.71 14.10 -0.73
N LYS A 138 -10.47 15.38 -0.98
CA LYS A 138 -10.22 16.38 0.08
C LYS A 138 -11.51 16.71 0.81
N ASN A 139 -11.39 17.01 2.11
CA ASN A 139 -12.50 17.51 2.93
C ASN A 139 -13.68 16.51 3.11
N ALA A 140 -13.46 15.19 3.00
CA ALA A 140 -14.51 14.19 3.16
C ALA A 140 -15.31 14.38 4.46
N ALA A 141 -14.64 14.66 5.57
CA ALA A 141 -15.28 14.90 6.88
C ALA A 141 -16.22 16.11 6.84
N ASN A 142 -15.79 17.23 6.25
CA ASN A 142 -16.62 18.43 6.14
C ASN A 142 -17.83 18.19 5.25
N VAL A 143 -17.65 17.51 4.11
CA VAL A 143 -18.77 17.17 3.21
C VAL A 143 -19.81 16.30 3.91
N ILE A 144 -19.38 15.30 4.68
CA ILE A 144 -20.28 14.44 5.46
C ILE A 144 -21.01 15.25 6.54
N SER A 145 -20.26 16.11 7.26
CA SER A 145 -20.83 16.95 8.31
C SER A 145 -21.88 17.92 7.76
N ASP A 146 -21.56 18.58 6.66
CA ASP A 146 -22.48 19.53 6.01
C ASP A 146 -23.75 18.83 5.52
N TYR A 147 -23.60 17.64 4.95
CA TYR A 147 -24.75 16.83 4.53
C TYR A 147 -25.64 16.44 5.71
N ALA A 148 -25.04 15.96 6.81
CA ALA A 148 -25.76 15.59 8.02
C ALA A 148 -26.50 16.80 8.63
N LEU A 149 -25.84 17.97 8.71
CA LEU A 149 -26.46 19.20 9.21
C LEU A 149 -27.62 19.66 8.35
N ASN A 150 -27.54 19.50 7.03
CA ASN A 150 -28.64 19.86 6.12
C ASN A 150 -29.85 18.92 6.25
N LEU A 151 -29.67 17.67 6.70
CA LEU A 151 -30.79 16.77 6.96
C LEU A 151 -31.57 17.16 8.24
N ILE A 152 -30.89 17.76 9.23
CA ILE A 152 -31.50 18.16 10.51
C ILE A 152 -32.26 19.48 10.37
N LYS A 153 -31.90 20.32 9.40
CA LYS A 153 -32.55 21.63 9.17
C LYS A 153 -33.85 21.55 8.35
N LYS A 154 -34.27 20.34 7.96
CA LYS A 154 -35.57 20.06 7.35
C LYS A 154 -36.57 19.56 8.39
#